data_8ac69a0ecc8cde8635f3170977a0e009
#
_entry.id   8ac69a0ecc8cde8635f3170977a0e009
#
_cell.length_a   1.000
_cell.length_b   1.000
_cell.length_c   1.000
_cell.angle_alpha   90.00
_cell.angle_beta   90.00
_cell.angle_gamma   90.00
#
_symmetry.space_group_name_H-M   'P 1'
#
loop_
_entity.id
_entity.type
_entity.pdbx_description
1 polymer ?
#
loop_
_entity_poly.entity_id
_entity_poly.type
_entity_poly.pdbx_seq_one_letter_code
_entity_poly.pdbx_strand_id
1 'polypeptide(L)'
;MGELQNRAHRRQSSRRIAVCCAPSRQDRRRPNASLCSATTPRRLYGVLLTFAAIAAAIAVSPQSAQAWGPNAQKLILNKSIDTLPPDIRAFFDNGRAQLLEHVNDPLNEKARKPAERHNQFLYLDKYGRFPFTQLPRNYKAAVAKYGKSKLESTGLLPWQVGVYSARLTEALRLGKWEEARLDAAILAAYVAETHDPFNTTENFDGHLTLQNGINERFGTTLIDRFSSFFPMRPNDAAFISDPTDHAFESCLAAHSEIEIILLADRNARLNTKPYDDEYFDRFYNQAAATLIHQLSQAATDVGSYWLTAWTNAGRPQLPH
;
A
#
# COMPACT_ATOMS: atom_id res chain seq x y z
N MET A 1 -36.94 -12.89 54.32
CA MET A 1 -38.18 -13.44 53.71
C MET A 1 -37.75 -13.78 52.32
N GLY A 2 -37.53 -14.90 52.02
CA GLY A 2 -37.89 -16.31 52.08
C GLY A 2 -37.46 -16.85 50.71
N GLU A 3 -36.44 -17.65 50.55
CA GLU A 3 -36.50 -19.12 50.64
C GLU A 3 -37.50 -19.69 49.60
N LEU A 4 -37.25 -20.68 48.81
CA LEU A 4 -36.46 -21.93 48.88
C LEU A 4 -36.67 -22.67 47.55
N GLN A 5 -35.61 -23.33 47.06
CA GLN A 5 -35.55 -24.80 46.93
C GLN A 5 -36.43 -25.40 45.79
N ASN A 6 -36.08 -26.43 45.08
CA ASN A 6 -35.10 -27.50 45.23
C ASN A 6 -35.24 -28.50 44.07
N ARG A 7 -34.18 -29.22 43.77
CA ARG A 7 -34.07 -30.65 43.40
C ARG A 7 -34.54 -31.08 41.99
N ALA A 8 -33.72 -31.61 41.18
CA ALA A 8 -32.85 -32.82 41.21
C ALA A 8 -33.60 -34.13 40.86
N HIS A 9 -32.89 -34.91 40.10
CA HIS A 9 -32.86 -36.37 39.93
C HIS A 9 -33.23 -36.81 38.51
N ARG A 10 -32.49 -37.61 37.89
CA ARG A 10 -31.63 -38.77 38.09
C ARG A 10 -31.82 -39.72 36.92
N ARG A 11 -30.65 -40.16 36.40
CA ARG A 11 -30.25 -41.54 36.12
C ARG A 11 -30.79 -42.33 34.91
N GLN A 12 -29.86 -42.75 34.13
CA GLN A 12 -29.42 -44.20 33.93
C GLN A 12 -30.30 -44.93 32.91
N SER A 13 -29.84 -45.80 32.07
CA SER A 13 -28.68 -46.64 31.96
C SER A 13 -28.75 -47.49 30.68
N SER A 14 -27.61 -47.78 30.11
CA SER A 14 -27.14 -49.10 29.66
C SER A 14 -28.05 -50.03 28.83
N ARG A 15 -27.61 -50.50 27.71
CA ARG A 15 -26.99 -51.84 27.59
C ARG A 15 -26.71 -52.21 26.16
N ARG A 16 -25.55 -52.75 25.99
CA ARG A 16 -24.99 -53.58 24.97
C ARG A 16 -25.92 -54.71 24.51
N ILE A 17 -25.74 -55.19 23.30
CA ILE A 17 -25.53 -56.59 23.01
C ILE A 17 -24.88 -56.71 21.62
N ALA A 18 -23.75 -57.42 21.58
CA ALA A 18 -23.08 -58.00 20.44
C ALA A 18 -23.54 -59.44 20.24
N VAL A 19 -23.63 -59.90 19.03
CA VAL A 19 -23.51 -61.33 18.73
C VAL A 19 -22.89 -61.52 17.33
N CYS A 20 -21.86 -62.31 17.31
CA CYS A 20 -21.12 -62.89 16.20
C CYS A 20 -22.01 -63.87 15.39
N CYS A 21 -21.64 -64.14 14.17
CA CYS A 21 -21.28 -65.45 13.63
C CYS A 21 -20.83 -65.40 12.17
N ALA A 22 -19.67 -65.94 11.90
CA ALA A 22 -19.16 -66.50 10.64
C ALA A 22 -19.35 -68.04 10.72
N PRO A 23 -18.87 -68.89 9.77
CA PRO A 23 -18.64 -68.80 8.30
C PRO A 23 -19.18 -70.11 7.57
N SER A 24 -19.08 -70.21 6.25
CA SER A 24 -18.88 -71.50 5.54
C SER A 24 -18.54 -71.25 4.06
N ARG A 25 -17.59 -71.72 3.63
CA ARG A 25 -16.74 -72.59 2.84
C ARG A 25 -17.39 -73.15 1.54
N GLN A 26 -16.50 -73.11 0.51
CA GLN A 26 -16.32 -74.03 -0.65
C GLN A 26 -17.34 -73.86 -1.82
N ASP A 27 -16.89 -73.73 -3.04
CA ASP A 27 -16.16 -74.72 -3.79
C ASP A 27 -15.53 -74.18 -5.10
N ARG A 28 -14.49 -74.87 -5.52
CA ARG A 28 -13.62 -74.77 -6.70
C ARG A 28 -14.36 -74.78 -8.05
N ARG A 29 -13.82 -74.09 -9.07
CA ARG A 29 -13.29 -74.65 -10.34
C ARG A 29 -12.73 -73.54 -11.24
N ARG A 30 -11.49 -73.70 -11.69
CA ARG A 30 -10.86 -73.16 -12.91
C ARG A 30 -11.14 -74.15 -14.06
N PRO A 31 -10.82 -73.90 -15.35
CA PRO A 31 -9.94 -72.88 -15.96
C PRO A 31 -10.42 -72.30 -17.32
N ASN A 32 -9.55 -71.42 -17.85
CA ASN A 32 -9.10 -71.22 -19.23
C ASN A 32 -9.52 -69.97 -20.00
N ALA A 33 -8.50 -69.32 -20.38
CA ALA A 33 -8.00 -68.85 -21.68
C ALA A 33 -8.23 -67.34 -22.01
N SER A 34 -7.13 -66.67 -21.93
CA SER A 34 -6.56 -65.68 -22.91
C SER A 34 -7.50 -64.83 -23.76
N LEU A 35 -7.37 -63.52 -23.54
CA LEU A 35 -7.24 -62.58 -24.64
C LEU A 35 -6.59 -61.25 -24.12
N CYS A 36 -5.40 -60.97 -24.64
CA CYS A 36 -4.73 -59.68 -24.52
C CYS A 36 -5.60 -58.59 -25.11
N SER A 37 -5.92 -57.60 -24.32
CA SER A 37 -6.29 -56.28 -24.87
C SER A 37 -5.52 -55.20 -24.16
N ALA A 38 -4.70 -54.53 -24.93
CA ALA A 38 -3.90 -53.38 -24.53
C ALA A 38 -4.80 -52.25 -24.07
N THR A 39 -4.79 -51.95 -22.76
CA THR A 39 -5.40 -50.74 -22.22
C THR A 39 -4.38 -49.63 -22.23
N THR A 40 -4.49 -48.75 -23.18
CA THR A 40 -3.83 -47.45 -23.24
C THR A 40 -4.06 -46.64 -21.94
N PRO A 41 -3.06 -45.98 -21.38
CA PRO A 41 -3.21 -45.22 -20.15
C PRO A 41 -3.81 -43.82 -20.44
N ARG A 42 -5.13 -43.78 -20.56
CA ARG A 42 -5.87 -42.49 -20.76
C ARG A 42 -6.06 -41.68 -19.46
N ARG A 43 -5.64 -42.19 -18.29
CA ARG A 43 -5.85 -41.53 -16.99
C ARG A 43 -4.67 -40.66 -16.52
N LEU A 44 -3.49 -40.77 -17.12
CA LEU A 44 -2.32 -39.95 -16.70
C LEU A 44 -2.34 -38.52 -17.28
N TYR A 45 -2.98 -38.30 -18.42
CA TYR A 45 -3.04 -36.95 -19.03
C TYR A 45 -4.00 -35.99 -18.30
N GLY A 46 -5.06 -36.51 -17.69
CA GLY A 46 -6.03 -35.67 -16.95
C GLY A 46 -5.47 -35.09 -15.67
N VAL A 47 -4.58 -35.80 -14.95
CA VAL A 47 -3.97 -35.35 -13.72
C VAL A 47 -2.86 -34.33 -13.99
N LEU A 48 -2.11 -34.49 -15.08
CA LEU A 48 -1.05 -33.52 -15.46
C LEU A 48 -1.64 -32.19 -15.95
N LEU A 49 -2.79 -32.18 -16.61
CA LEU A 49 -3.48 -30.95 -17.04
C LEU A 49 -4.11 -30.17 -15.87
N THR A 50 -4.61 -30.88 -14.83
CA THR A 50 -5.15 -30.23 -13.64
C THR A 50 -4.04 -29.60 -12.78
N PHE A 51 -2.88 -30.26 -12.65
CA PHE A 51 -1.73 -29.66 -11.96
C PHE A 51 -1.14 -28.46 -12.72
N ALA A 52 -1.10 -28.48 -14.04
CA ALA A 52 -0.67 -27.34 -14.87
C ALA A 52 -1.63 -26.15 -14.77
N ALA A 53 -2.95 -26.38 -14.68
CA ALA A 53 -3.94 -25.32 -14.48
C ALA A 53 -3.88 -24.70 -13.07
N ILE A 54 -3.62 -25.52 -12.04
CA ILE A 54 -3.43 -25.03 -10.66
C ILE A 54 -2.11 -24.28 -10.51
N ALA A 55 -1.03 -24.73 -11.16
CA ALA A 55 0.26 -24.03 -11.16
C ALA A 55 0.19 -22.69 -11.92
N ALA A 56 -0.59 -22.58 -12.99
CA ALA A 56 -0.83 -21.32 -13.71
C ALA A 56 -1.69 -20.32 -12.91
N ALA A 57 -2.62 -20.81 -12.07
CA ALA A 57 -3.42 -19.95 -11.17
C ALA A 57 -2.61 -19.38 -9.99
N ILE A 58 -1.51 -20.03 -9.60
CA ILE A 58 -0.64 -19.57 -8.50
C ILE A 58 0.39 -18.51 -8.98
N ALA A 59 0.60 -18.39 -10.29
CA ALA A 59 1.56 -17.45 -10.87
C ALA A 59 1.03 -16.03 -11.09
N VAL A 60 -0.24 -15.74 -10.76
CA VAL A 60 -0.72 -14.37 -10.60
C VAL A 60 -0.31 -13.91 -9.20
N SER A 61 0.95 -13.54 -9.05
CA SER A 61 1.36 -12.72 -7.91
C SER A 61 0.42 -11.52 -7.87
N PRO A 62 -0.25 -11.23 -6.74
CA PRO A 62 -0.97 -9.97 -6.63
C PRO A 62 0.08 -8.89 -6.86
N GLN A 63 -0.04 -8.17 -7.97
CA GLN A 63 0.70 -6.92 -8.14
C GLN A 63 0.37 -6.12 -6.90
N SER A 64 1.39 -5.83 -6.09
CA SER A 64 1.21 -4.96 -4.93
C SER A 64 0.63 -3.68 -5.49
N ALA A 65 -0.57 -3.32 -5.07
CA ALA A 65 -1.17 -2.05 -5.42
C ALA A 65 -0.11 -0.97 -5.23
N GLN A 66 0.23 -0.29 -6.32
CA GLN A 66 1.16 0.81 -6.29
C GLN A 66 0.32 2.04 -5.98
N ALA A 67 0.67 2.74 -4.93
CA ALA A 67 0.13 4.03 -4.59
C ALA A 67 0.40 5.05 -5.74
N TRP A 68 1.13 6.10 -5.54
CA TRP A 68 1.55 6.92 -6.67
C TRP A 68 2.44 6.13 -7.64
N GLY A 69 2.02 6.02 -8.89
CA GLY A 69 2.82 5.42 -9.94
C GLY A 69 4.10 6.22 -10.24
N PRO A 70 5.06 5.64 -11.02
CA PRO A 70 6.34 6.29 -11.31
C PRO A 70 6.22 7.68 -11.95
N ASN A 71 5.21 7.91 -12.77
CA ASN A 71 4.98 9.20 -13.42
C ASN A 71 4.45 10.24 -12.44
N ALA A 72 3.60 9.83 -11.49
CA ALA A 72 3.13 10.69 -10.39
C ALA A 72 4.29 11.19 -9.52
N GLN A 73 5.17 10.28 -9.10
CA GLN A 73 6.36 10.60 -8.30
C GLN A 73 7.25 11.64 -9.00
N LYS A 74 7.51 11.45 -10.31
CA LYS A 74 8.29 12.40 -11.11
C LYS A 74 7.57 13.74 -11.29
N LEU A 75 6.26 13.73 -11.47
CA LEU A 75 5.46 14.95 -11.60
C LEU A 75 5.50 15.77 -10.31
N ILE A 76 5.28 15.14 -9.15
CA ILE A 76 5.36 15.77 -7.84
C ILE A 76 6.74 16.37 -7.63
N LEU A 77 7.82 15.59 -7.83
CA LEU A 77 9.19 16.07 -7.65
C LEU A 77 9.52 17.26 -8.54
N ASN A 78 9.15 17.23 -9.82
CA ASN A 78 9.36 18.35 -10.71
C ASN A 78 8.68 19.64 -10.24
N LYS A 79 7.44 19.51 -9.75
CA LYS A 79 6.68 20.64 -9.22
C LYS A 79 7.19 21.14 -7.88
N SER A 80 7.83 20.27 -7.07
CA SER A 80 8.40 20.66 -5.78
C SER A 80 9.58 21.62 -5.91
N ILE A 81 10.38 21.49 -6.96
CA ILE A 81 11.49 22.43 -7.23
C ILE A 81 10.97 23.83 -7.48
N ASP A 82 9.80 23.97 -8.11
CA ASP A 82 9.19 25.27 -8.41
C ASP A 82 8.73 26.00 -7.13
N THR A 83 8.49 25.27 -6.02
CA THR A 83 8.08 25.84 -4.73
C THR A 83 9.21 26.46 -3.92
N LEU A 84 10.46 26.15 -4.26
CA LEU A 84 11.62 26.51 -3.45
C LEU A 84 11.99 27.98 -3.59
N PRO A 85 12.46 28.62 -2.50
CA PRO A 85 13.03 29.96 -2.57
C PRO A 85 14.32 30.00 -3.43
N PRO A 86 14.67 31.16 -4.01
CA PRO A 86 15.83 31.28 -4.91
C PRO A 86 17.14 30.75 -4.32
N ASP A 87 17.35 30.91 -3.00
CA ASP A 87 18.60 30.56 -2.30
C ASP A 87 18.97 29.08 -2.41
N ILE A 88 17.98 28.21 -2.54
CA ILE A 88 18.20 26.77 -2.60
C ILE A 88 17.71 26.13 -3.92
N ARG A 89 16.88 26.84 -4.67
CA ARG A 89 16.28 26.29 -5.90
C ARG A 89 17.34 25.83 -6.91
N ALA A 90 18.41 26.63 -7.11
CA ALA A 90 19.45 26.29 -8.08
C ALA A 90 20.12 24.94 -7.80
N PHE A 91 20.35 24.60 -6.52
CA PHE A 91 20.95 23.32 -6.14
C PHE A 91 20.09 22.11 -6.56
N PHE A 92 18.78 22.19 -6.31
CA PHE A 92 17.84 21.12 -6.66
C PHE A 92 17.56 21.10 -8.17
N ASP A 93 17.51 22.25 -8.81
CA ASP A 93 17.26 22.35 -10.25
C ASP A 93 18.44 21.80 -11.07
N ASN A 94 19.65 22.15 -10.71
CA ASN A 94 20.87 21.58 -11.32
C ASN A 94 21.01 20.07 -11.08
N GLY A 95 20.50 19.57 -9.93
CA GLY A 95 20.43 18.15 -9.59
C GLY A 95 19.20 17.43 -10.14
N ARG A 96 18.32 18.09 -10.89
CA ARG A 96 17.00 17.56 -11.31
C ARG A 96 17.08 16.19 -11.99
N ALA A 97 18.04 15.97 -12.86
CA ALA A 97 18.20 14.68 -13.54
C ALA A 97 18.48 13.54 -12.54
N GLN A 98 19.38 13.76 -11.59
CA GLN A 98 19.71 12.80 -10.53
C GLN A 98 18.50 12.56 -9.60
N LEU A 99 17.78 13.62 -9.20
CA LEU A 99 16.59 13.49 -8.38
C LEU A 99 15.51 12.65 -9.07
N LEU A 100 15.26 12.88 -10.36
CA LEU A 100 14.29 12.12 -11.17
C LEU A 100 14.70 10.65 -11.42
N GLU A 101 16.01 10.36 -11.44
CA GLU A 101 16.53 9.00 -11.54
C GLU A 101 16.20 8.19 -10.28
N HIS A 102 16.35 8.82 -9.09
CA HIS A 102 16.27 8.14 -7.80
C HIS A 102 14.92 8.24 -7.09
N VAL A 103 13.98 9.11 -7.51
CA VAL A 103 12.70 9.29 -6.84
C VAL A 103 11.87 8.00 -6.80
N ASN A 104 12.05 7.10 -7.74
CA ASN A 104 11.36 5.81 -7.77
C ASN A 104 12.12 4.66 -7.08
N ASP A 105 13.28 4.92 -6.47
CA ASP A 105 14.05 3.85 -5.82
C ASP A 105 13.27 3.15 -4.71
N PRO A 106 12.57 3.84 -3.77
CA PRO A 106 11.75 3.17 -2.77
C PRO A 106 10.64 2.31 -3.39
N LEU A 107 10.02 2.79 -4.46
CA LEU A 107 8.99 2.05 -5.19
C LEU A 107 9.55 0.77 -5.84
N ASN A 108 10.73 0.86 -6.44
CA ASN A 108 11.43 -0.27 -7.05
C ASN A 108 11.94 -1.26 -5.99
N GLU A 109 12.44 -0.77 -4.86
CA GLU A 109 13.01 -1.60 -3.79
C GLU A 109 11.94 -2.40 -3.03
N LYS A 110 10.72 -1.87 -2.86
CA LYS A 110 9.65 -2.59 -2.16
C LYS A 110 9.33 -3.95 -2.79
N ALA A 111 9.57 -4.10 -4.09
CA ALA A 111 9.41 -5.38 -4.78
C ALA A 111 10.54 -6.37 -4.45
N ARG A 112 11.73 -5.88 -4.11
CA ARG A 112 12.94 -6.67 -3.86
C ARG A 112 13.20 -6.91 -2.38
N LYS A 113 12.82 -5.94 -1.52
CA LYS A 113 13.09 -5.95 -0.08
C LYS A 113 11.75 -5.90 0.69
N PRO A 114 11.27 -7.01 1.27
CA PRO A 114 10.01 -7.03 2.01
C PRO A 114 9.91 -5.97 3.12
N ALA A 115 11.04 -5.65 3.79
CA ALA A 115 11.09 -4.62 4.83
C ALA A 115 10.80 -3.22 4.29
N GLU A 116 11.12 -2.93 3.02
CA GLU A 116 10.84 -1.63 2.39
C GLU A 116 9.34 -1.39 2.21
N ARG A 117 8.55 -2.44 2.01
CA ARG A 117 7.10 -2.32 1.85
C ARG A 117 6.44 -1.65 3.04
N HIS A 118 6.92 -1.90 4.26
CA HIS A 118 6.35 -1.33 5.48
C HIS A 118 6.56 0.20 5.59
N ASN A 119 7.51 0.74 4.84
CA ASN A 119 7.83 2.15 4.83
C ASN A 119 6.94 3.00 3.92
N GLN A 120 6.10 2.37 3.10
CA GLN A 120 5.35 3.03 2.00
C GLN A 120 3.89 3.36 2.38
N PHE A 121 3.41 2.97 3.55
CA PHE A 121 2.02 3.16 3.95
C PHE A 121 1.88 3.30 5.46
N LEU A 122 0.68 3.71 5.90
CA LEU A 122 0.25 3.66 7.30
C LEU A 122 -1.28 3.45 7.36
N TYR A 123 -1.75 2.25 7.67
CA TYR A 123 -3.18 1.95 7.81
C TYR A 123 -3.74 2.52 9.12
N LEU A 124 -4.17 3.78 9.09
CA LEU A 124 -4.66 4.53 10.22
C LEU A 124 -5.90 3.91 10.88
N ASP A 125 -6.79 3.34 10.09
CA ASP A 125 -8.01 2.65 10.49
C ASP A 125 -7.77 1.41 11.38
N LYS A 126 -6.55 0.89 11.44
CA LYS A 126 -6.15 -0.14 12.41
C LYS A 126 -5.96 0.36 13.84
N TYR A 127 -6.05 1.68 14.05
CA TYR A 127 -5.77 2.31 15.34
C TYR A 127 -6.97 3.05 15.94
N GLY A 128 -8.18 2.70 15.52
CA GLY A 128 -9.42 3.20 16.09
C GLY A 128 -10.24 4.06 15.14
N ARG A 129 -10.94 5.05 15.67
CA ARG A 129 -11.77 5.97 14.90
C ARG A 129 -10.99 7.24 14.54
N PHE A 130 -11.35 7.85 13.42
CA PHE A 130 -10.83 9.16 13.04
C PHE A 130 -10.97 10.16 14.21
N PRO A 131 -9.97 10.97 14.52
CA PRO A 131 -8.68 11.15 13.86
C PRO A 131 -7.54 10.24 14.39
N PHE A 132 -7.82 9.01 14.79
CA PHE A 132 -6.88 7.92 15.13
C PHE A 132 -5.88 8.28 16.25
N THR A 133 -6.31 9.05 17.23
CA THR A 133 -5.48 9.56 18.35
C THR A 133 -4.89 8.46 19.24
N GLN A 134 -5.32 7.21 19.04
CA GLN A 134 -4.76 6.08 19.77
C GLN A 134 -3.36 5.70 19.32
N LEU A 135 -2.95 6.07 18.10
CA LEU A 135 -1.60 5.83 17.60
C LEU A 135 -0.66 6.93 18.10
N PRO A 136 0.32 6.62 18.98
CA PRO A 136 1.33 7.59 19.36
C PRO A 136 2.22 7.98 18.16
N ARG A 137 2.43 9.27 17.94
CA ARG A 137 3.31 9.76 16.86
C ARG A 137 4.80 9.53 17.18
N ASN A 138 5.16 9.49 18.45
CA ASN A 138 6.51 9.07 18.85
C ASN A 138 6.69 7.56 18.63
N TYR A 139 7.69 7.17 17.82
CA TYR A 139 7.92 5.76 17.45
C TYR A 139 8.15 4.84 18.65
N LYS A 140 8.96 5.27 19.63
CA LYS A 140 9.24 4.45 20.83
C LYS A 140 7.97 4.20 21.63
N ALA A 141 7.12 5.22 21.78
CA ALA A 141 5.83 5.11 22.46
C ALA A 141 4.86 4.22 21.66
N ALA A 142 4.85 4.31 20.33
CA ALA A 142 4.05 3.44 19.47
C ALA A 142 4.49 1.98 19.60
N VAL A 143 5.82 1.71 19.58
CA VAL A 143 6.37 0.35 19.80
C VAL A 143 6.01 -0.18 21.18
N ALA A 144 6.10 0.65 22.22
CA ALA A 144 5.75 0.26 23.59
C ALA A 144 4.27 -0.11 23.71
N LYS A 145 3.39 0.60 22.99
CA LYS A 145 1.94 0.36 23.04
C LYS A 145 1.46 -0.81 22.19
N TYR A 146 1.99 -0.95 20.97
CA TYR A 146 1.46 -1.88 19.97
C TYR A 146 2.41 -3.02 19.60
N GLY A 147 3.68 -2.89 19.92
CA GLY A 147 4.74 -3.81 19.52
C GLY A 147 5.22 -3.56 18.07
N LYS A 148 6.49 -3.90 17.82
CA LYS A 148 7.14 -3.67 16.52
C LYS A 148 6.43 -4.40 15.37
N SER A 149 6.08 -5.66 15.55
CA SER A 149 5.44 -6.48 14.52
C SER A 149 4.08 -5.90 14.06
N LYS A 150 3.29 -5.36 14.99
CA LYS A 150 2.02 -4.70 14.65
C LYS A 150 2.27 -3.46 13.81
N LEU A 151 3.22 -2.60 14.21
CA LEU A 151 3.56 -1.39 13.47
C LEU A 151 4.07 -1.72 12.06
N GLU A 152 4.97 -2.67 11.93
CA GLU A 152 5.46 -3.14 10.62
C GLU A 152 4.32 -3.64 9.73
N SER A 153 3.38 -4.41 10.27
CA SER A 153 2.25 -4.92 9.50
C SER A 153 1.23 -3.85 9.07
N THR A 154 1.18 -2.72 9.78
CA THR A 154 0.25 -1.62 9.50
C THR A 154 0.92 -0.39 8.90
N GLY A 155 2.24 -0.41 8.74
CA GLY A 155 3.01 0.60 8.05
C GLY A 155 3.74 1.60 8.94
N LEU A 156 4.83 2.15 8.41
CA LEU A 156 5.80 2.99 9.11
C LEU A 156 6.04 4.34 8.42
N LEU A 157 5.25 4.69 7.42
CA LEU A 157 5.50 5.80 6.50
C LEU A 157 5.86 7.14 7.18
N PRO A 158 5.11 7.69 8.15
CA PRO A 158 5.45 8.98 8.74
C PRO A 158 6.80 8.98 9.49
N TRP A 159 7.13 7.87 10.13
CA TRP A 159 8.42 7.75 10.82
C TRP A 159 9.58 7.64 9.83
N GLN A 160 9.34 6.99 8.67
CA GLN A 160 10.34 6.91 7.60
C GLN A 160 10.60 8.27 6.97
N VAL A 161 9.56 9.10 6.78
CA VAL A 161 9.71 10.51 6.39
C VAL A 161 10.62 11.25 7.36
N GLY A 162 10.40 11.10 8.68
CA GLY A 162 11.24 11.70 9.72
C GLY A 162 12.70 11.24 9.63
N VAL A 163 12.94 9.95 9.38
CA VAL A 163 14.30 9.39 9.19
C VAL A 163 15.02 10.04 8.02
N TYR A 164 14.38 10.12 6.84
CA TYR A 164 15.01 10.69 5.66
C TYR A 164 15.14 12.21 5.72
N SER A 165 14.23 12.91 6.41
CA SER A 165 14.38 14.33 6.71
C SER A 165 15.64 14.60 7.55
N ALA A 166 15.90 13.77 8.56
CA ALA A 166 17.10 13.86 9.37
C ALA A 166 18.39 13.53 8.57
N ARG A 167 18.34 12.52 7.70
CA ARG A 167 19.46 12.13 6.83
C ARG A 167 19.82 13.26 5.86
N LEU A 168 18.82 13.83 5.18
CA LEU A 168 19.02 14.96 4.27
C LEU A 168 19.64 16.16 5.02
N THR A 169 19.12 16.48 6.22
CA THR A 169 19.68 17.54 7.07
C THR A 169 21.15 17.31 7.36
N GLU A 170 21.53 16.10 7.73
CA GLU A 170 22.92 15.75 8.05
C GLU A 170 23.82 15.78 6.82
N ALA A 171 23.35 15.26 5.66
CA ALA A 171 24.12 15.32 4.42
C ALA A 171 24.39 16.77 3.97
N LEU A 172 23.36 17.64 4.05
CA LEU A 172 23.50 19.07 3.77
C LEU A 172 24.49 19.76 4.75
N ARG A 173 24.39 19.45 6.05
CA ARG A 173 25.27 20.01 7.10
C ARG A 173 26.74 19.65 6.88
N LEU A 174 27.00 18.45 6.36
CA LEU A 174 28.34 17.93 6.09
C LEU A 174 28.88 18.29 4.71
N GLY A 175 28.10 18.97 3.85
CA GLY A 175 28.50 19.29 2.48
C GLY A 175 28.61 18.07 1.56
N LYS A 176 27.92 16.97 1.89
CA LYS A 176 27.88 15.74 1.10
C LYS A 176 26.80 15.84 0.01
N TRP A 177 27.07 16.63 -1.02
CA TRP A 177 26.06 17.08 -1.96
C TRP A 177 25.40 15.96 -2.78
N GLU A 178 26.15 14.94 -3.16
CA GLU A 178 25.60 13.78 -3.88
C GLU A 178 24.68 12.93 -2.99
N GLU A 179 25.09 12.70 -1.72
CA GLU A 179 24.28 12.01 -0.72
C GLU A 179 23.01 12.83 -0.40
N ALA A 180 23.15 14.18 -0.33
CA ALA A 180 22.02 15.08 -0.09
C ALA A 180 20.98 15.00 -1.24
N ARG A 181 21.40 14.97 -2.50
CA ARG A 181 20.49 14.82 -3.63
C ARG A 181 19.81 13.45 -3.64
N LEU A 182 20.55 12.37 -3.33
CA LEU A 182 19.96 11.04 -3.20
C LEU A 182 18.92 10.98 -2.08
N ASP A 183 19.28 11.44 -0.87
CA ASP A 183 18.34 11.47 0.27
C ASP A 183 17.15 12.39 0.00
N ALA A 184 17.32 13.51 -0.73
CA ALA A 184 16.24 14.39 -1.15
C ALA A 184 15.25 13.70 -2.10
N ALA A 185 15.75 12.92 -3.06
CA ALA A 185 14.90 12.16 -3.98
C ALA A 185 14.09 11.08 -3.25
N ILE A 186 14.75 10.33 -2.36
CA ILE A 186 14.08 9.28 -1.57
C ILE A 186 13.08 9.88 -0.58
N LEU A 187 13.43 10.99 0.08
CA LEU A 187 12.51 11.74 0.94
C LEU A 187 11.28 12.21 0.17
N ALA A 188 11.47 12.75 -1.04
CA ALA A 188 10.37 13.17 -1.90
C ALA A 188 9.40 12.04 -2.20
N ALA A 189 9.90 10.82 -2.46
CA ALA A 189 9.07 9.66 -2.66
C ALA A 189 8.20 9.34 -1.43
N TYR A 190 8.79 9.27 -0.23
CA TYR A 190 8.02 8.99 0.99
C TYR A 190 7.04 10.12 1.33
N VAL A 191 7.41 11.38 1.14
CA VAL A 191 6.50 12.51 1.34
C VAL A 191 5.32 12.43 0.38
N ALA A 192 5.55 12.12 -0.90
CA ALA A 192 4.48 11.92 -1.86
C ALA A 192 3.51 10.81 -1.42
N GLU A 193 4.02 9.69 -0.89
CA GLU A 193 3.17 8.58 -0.41
C GLU A 193 2.28 8.98 0.78
N THR A 194 2.63 10.01 1.58
CA THR A 194 1.75 10.50 2.66
C THR A 194 0.50 11.19 2.14
N HIS A 195 0.50 11.63 0.90
CA HIS A 195 -0.62 12.25 0.20
C HIS A 195 -1.46 11.28 -0.64
N ASP A 196 -1.11 9.99 -0.65
CA ASP A 196 -1.96 9.00 -1.28
C ASP A 196 -3.02 8.47 -0.30
N PRO A 197 -4.33 8.71 -0.57
CA PRO A 197 -5.39 8.25 0.30
C PRO A 197 -5.36 6.75 0.57
N PHE A 198 -5.05 5.94 -0.43
CA PHE A 198 -5.05 4.49 -0.31
C PHE A 198 -3.86 3.91 0.46
N ASN A 199 -2.80 4.67 0.67
CA ASN A 199 -1.73 4.31 1.59
C ASN A 199 -2.11 4.45 3.06
N THR A 200 -3.25 5.07 3.37
CA THR A 200 -3.67 5.39 4.74
C THR A 200 -4.72 4.46 5.31
N THR A 201 -5.20 3.49 4.53
CA THR A 201 -6.30 2.58 4.88
C THR A 201 -5.96 1.12 4.61
N GLU A 202 -6.53 0.22 5.44
CA GLU A 202 -6.53 -1.21 5.15
C GLU A 202 -7.23 -1.55 3.82
N ASN A 203 -8.19 -0.73 3.40
CA ASN A 203 -8.87 -0.86 2.10
C ASN A 203 -8.01 -0.32 0.94
N PHE A 204 -6.70 -0.48 1.02
CA PHE A 204 -5.69 0.11 0.13
C PHE A 204 -5.92 -0.13 -1.36
N ASP A 205 -6.61 -1.19 -1.73
CA ASP A 205 -6.92 -1.52 -3.13
C ASP A 205 -8.43 -1.68 -3.40
N GLY A 206 -9.28 -1.23 -2.47
CA GLY A 206 -10.73 -1.32 -2.60
C GLY A 206 -11.31 -2.72 -2.37
N HIS A 207 -10.53 -3.66 -1.84
CA HIS A 207 -10.97 -5.05 -1.64
C HIS A 207 -12.10 -5.17 -0.60
N LEU A 208 -12.18 -4.27 0.38
CA LEU A 208 -13.27 -4.24 1.35
C LEU A 208 -14.56 -3.63 0.80
N THR A 209 -14.47 -2.91 -0.33
CA THR A 209 -15.61 -2.24 -0.99
C THR A 209 -15.96 -2.82 -2.36
N LEU A 210 -15.37 -3.96 -2.73
CA LEU A 210 -15.53 -4.61 -4.04
C LEU A 210 -15.12 -3.70 -5.23
N GLN A 211 -14.07 -2.90 -5.00
CA GLN A 211 -13.50 -1.95 -5.97
C GLN A 211 -12.02 -2.25 -6.26
N ASN A 212 -11.65 -3.54 -6.25
CA ASN A 212 -10.28 -4.01 -6.46
C ASN A 212 -9.59 -3.28 -7.62
N GLY A 213 -8.32 -2.90 -7.42
CA GLY A 213 -7.54 -2.14 -8.39
C GLY A 213 -7.81 -0.63 -8.37
N ILE A 214 -8.55 -0.11 -7.37
CA ILE A 214 -8.86 1.34 -7.29
C ILE A 214 -7.58 2.16 -7.12
N ASN A 215 -6.61 1.66 -6.37
CA ASN A 215 -5.35 2.36 -6.14
C ASN A 215 -4.58 2.57 -7.45
N GLU A 216 -4.41 1.51 -8.26
CA GLU A 216 -3.79 1.59 -9.59
C GLU A 216 -4.56 2.55 -10.52
N ARG A 217 -5.89 2.46 -10.52
CA ARG A 217 -6.72 3.34 -11.36
C ARG A 217 -6.60 4.80 -10.97
N PHE A 218 -6.63 5.12 -9.67
CA PHE A 218 -6.54 6.49 -9.18
C PHE A 218 -5.12 7.04 -9.24
N GLY A 219 -4.15 6.31 -8.66
CA GLY A 219 -2.79 6.81 -8.45
C GLY A 219 -1.84 6.63 -9.64
N THR A 220 -2.24 5.86 -10.66
CA THR A 220 -1.42 5.61 -11.85
C THR A 220 -2.21 5.90 -13.12
N THR A 221 -3.30 5.19 -13.37
CA THR A 221 -3.97 5.24 -14.69
C THR A 221 -4.57 6.63 -14.99
N LEU A 222 -5.22 7.30 -14.02
CA LEU A 222 -5.73 8.66 -14.22
C LEU A 222 -4.61 9.65 -14.52
N ILE A 223 -3.46 9.50 -13.85
CA ILE A 223 -2.32 10.39 -14.05
C ILE A 223 -1.71 10.16 -15.44
N ASP A 224 -1.49 8.92 -15.82
CA ASP A 224 -0.92 8.57 -17.13
C ASP A 224 -1.80 9.04 -18.28
N ARG A 225 -3.12 9.04 -18.11
CA ARG A 225 -4.07 9.50 -19.13
C ARG A 225 -4.23 11.01 -19.20
N PHE A 226 -4.25 11.70 -18.05
CA PHE A 226 -4.75 13.08 -17.98
C PHE A 226 -3.75 14.10 -17.43
N SER A 227 -2.55 13.71 -16.97
CA SER A 227 -1.61 14.62 -16.29
C SER A 227 -1.17 15.84 -17.11
N SER A 228 -1.21 15.75 -18.45
CA SER A 228 -0.93 16.90 -19.33
C SER A 228 -1.91 18.07 -19.16
N PHE A 229 -3.07 17.80 -18.58
CA PHE A 229 -4.14 18.79 -18.34
C PHE A 229 -4.25 19.22 -16.87
N PHE A 230 -3.39 18.73 -15.98
CA PHE A 230 -3.50 19.02 -14.55
C PHE A 230 -3.07 20.46 -14.22
N PRO A 231 -4.00 21.30 -13.75
CA PRO A 231 -3.67 22.64 -13.27
C PRO A 231 -3.11 22.59 -11.84
N MET A 232 -2.02 21.86 -11.63
CA MET A 232 -1.36 21.81 -10.32
C MET A 232 -0.90 23.19 -9.88
N ARG A 233 -1.22 23.54 -8.62
CA ARG A 233 -0.87 24.82 -8.00
C ARG A 233 -0.32 24.57 -6.61
N PRO A 234 0.92 24.07 -6.50
CA PRO A 234 1.57 23.97 -5.21
C PRO A 234 1.81 25.37 -4.63
N ASN A 235 1.75 25.49 -3.31
CA ASN A 235 2.15 26.69 -2.60
C ASN A 235 3.69 26.78 -2.50
N ASP A 236 4.20 27.94 -2.15
CA ASP A 236 5.60 28.10 -1.82
C ASP A 236 5.98 27.23 -0.61
N ALA A 237 7.21 26.70 -0.63
CA ALA A 237 7.74 25.88 0.44
C ALA A 237 7.82 26.64 1.77
N ALA A 238 7.40 26.00 2.86
CA ALA A 238 7.40 26.56 4.20
C ALA A 238 8.20 25.69 5.17
N PHE A 239 8.70 26.29 6.24
CA PHE A 239 9.42 25.56 7.29
C PHE A 239 8.46 24.66 8.09
N ILE A 240 8.86 23.40 8.30
CA ILE A 240 8.13 22.38 9.07
C ILE A 240 8.81 22.23 10.44
N SER A 241 8.07 22.49 11.53
CA SER A 241 8.62 22.41 12.89
C SER A 241 8.94 20.99 13.35
N ASP A 242 8.10 20.02 13.03
CA ASP A 242 8.28 18.59 13.29
C ASP A 242 7.96 17.78 12.03
N PRO A 243 9.00 17.30 11.32
CA PRO A 243 8.83 16.51 10.09
C PRO A 243 8.00 15.24 10.25
N THR A 244 8.13 14.53 11.37
CA THR A 244 7.35 13.32 11.61
C THR A 244 5.88 13.63 11.88
N ASP A 245 5.62 14.62 12.71
CA ASP A 245 4.26 15.04 13.05
C ASP A 245 3.52 15.57 11.82
N HIS A 246 4.18 16.37 10.99
CA HIS A 246 3.63 16.88 9.72
C HIS A 246 3.25 15.73 8.76
N ALA A 247 4.10 14.69 8.65
CA ALA A 247 3.77 13.50 7.83
C ALA A 247 2.52 12.76 8.34
N PHE A 248 2.29 12.72 9.67
CA PHE A 248 1.03 12.20 10.22
C PHE A 248 -0.16 13.05 9.83
N GLU A 249 -0.05 14.38 9.86
CA GLU A 249 -1.13 15.28 9.44
C GLU A 249 -1.45 15.10 7.95
N SER A 250 -0.42 14.97 7.10
CA SER A 250 -0.63 14.69 5.67
C SER A 250 -1.37 13.36 5.45
N CYS A 251 -0.99 12.29 6.16
CA CYS A 251 -1.71 11.02 6.11
C CYS A 251 -3.17 11.14 6.59
N LEU A 252 -3.44 11.92 7.64
CA LEU A 252 -4.80 12.16 8.14
C LEU A 252 -5.64 12.92 7.11
N ALA A 253 -5.08 13.96 6.50
CA ALA A 253 -5.75 14.72 5.44
C ALA A 253 -6.06 13.83 4.23
N ALA A 254 -5.08 13.05 3.76
CA ALA A 254 -5.27 12.11 2.66
C ALA A 254 -6.34 11.05 2.99
N HIS A 255 -6.36 10.53 4.21
CA HIS A 255 -7.36 9.53 4.64
C HIS A 255 -8.79 10.06 4.51
N SER A 256 -9.02 11.34 4.77
CA SER A 256 -10.35 11.94 4.69
C SER A 256 -10.94 11.96 3.27
N GLU A 257 -10.09 11.79 2.25
CA GLU A 257 -10.51 11.83 0.84
C GLU A 257 -10.95 10.45 0.28
N ILE A 258 -10.76 9.37 1.01
CA ILE A 258 -11.00 8.00 0.53
C ILE A 258 -12.43 7.81 0.04
N GLU A 259 -13.42 8.22 0.82
CA GLU A 259 -14.83 7.99 0.50
C GLU A 259 -15.26 8.72 -0.77
N ILE A 260 -14.71 9.91 -1.03
CA ILE A 260 -14.98 10.69 -2.25
C ILE A 260 -14.49 9.92 -3.48
N ILE A 261 -13.29 9.34 -3.41
CA ILE A 261 -12.69 8.58 -4.52
C ILE A 261 -13.45 7.28 -4.75
N LEU A 262 -13.80 6.55 -3.68
CA LEU A 262 -14.60 5.32 -3.77
C LEU A 262 -15.99 5.60 -4.35
N LEU A 263 -16.61 6.73 -4.00
CA LEU A 263 -17.90 7.14 -4.57
C LEU A 263 -17.74 7.48 -6.06
N ALA A 264 -16.69 8.19 -6.43
CA ALA A 264 -16.41 8.54 -7.83
C ALA A 264 -16.23 7.29 -8.70
N ASP A 265 -15.45 6.29 -8.25
CA ASP A 265 -15.29 5.01 -8.96
C ASP A 265 -16.61 4.26 -9.09
N ARG A 266 -17.42 4.16 -8.02
CA ARG A 266 -18.75 3.52 -8.08
C ARG A 266 -19.64 4.18 -9.12
N ASN A 267 -19.70 5.51 -9.13
CA ASN A 267 -20.52 6.27 -10.09
C ASN A 267 -20.01 6.12 -11.53
N ALA A 268 -18.70 6.12 -11.73
CA ALA A 268 -18.09 5.93 -13.04
C ALA A 268 -18.42 4.58 -13.67
N ARG A 269 -18.58 3.54 -12.83
CA ARG A 269 -18.91 2.17 -13.27
C ARG A 269 -20.38 1.99 -13.67
N LEU A 270 -21.25 2.93 -13.36
CA LEU A 270 -22.67 2.82 -13.71
C LEU A 270 -22.86 2.98 -15.22
N ASN A 271 -23.46 1.97 -15.86
CA ASN A 271 -23.80 1.95 -17.28
C ASN A 271 -22.59 2.08 -18.23
N THR A 272 -21.37 1.76 -17.77
CA THR A 272 -20.16 1.68 -18.60
C THR A 272 -19.69 0.22 -18.68
N LYS A 273 -18.88 -0.09 -19.68
CA LYS A 273 -18.11 -1.34 -19.65
C LYS A 273 -17.03 -1.21 -18.60
N PRO A 274 -16.65 -2.30 -17.91
CA PRO A 274 -15.63 -2.25 -16.89
C PRO A 274 -14.32 -1.66 -17.45
N TYR A 275 -13.94 -0.49 -16.90
CA TYR A 275 -12.64 0.15 -17.12
C TYR A 275 -12.31 0.50 -18.58
N ASP A 276 -13.32 0.83 -19.39
CA ASP A 276 -13.16 1.42 -20.72
C ASP A 276 -12.85 2.94 -20.66
N ASP A 277 -12.69 3.58 -21.83
CA ASP A 277 -12.38 5.01 -21.89
C ASP A 277 -13.49 5.87 -21.29
N GLU A 278 -14.76 5.50 -21.48
CA GLU A 278 -15.91 6.21 -20.89
C GLU A 278 -15.88 6.13 -19.36
N TYR A 279 -15.53 4.97 -18.81
CA TYR A 279 -15.33 4.83 -17.36
C TYR A 279 -14.23 5.77 -16.85
N PHE A 280 -13.06 5.81 -17.51
CA PHE A 280 -11.96 6.67 -17.07
C PHE A 280 -12.27 8.16 -17.20
N ASP A 281 -12.96 8.57 -18.25
CA ASP A 281 -13.42 9.95 -18.40
C ASP A 281 -14.38 10.35 -17.28
N ARG A 282 -15.33 9.50 -16.93
CA ARG A 282 -16.29 9.74 -15.84
C ARG A 282 -15.59 9.73 -14.47
N PHE A 283 -14.65 8.81 -14.27
CA PHE A 283 -13.89 8.73 -13.01
C PHE A 283 -13.02 9.96 -12.84
N TYR A 284 -12.30 10.38 -13.88
CA TYR A 284 -11.54 11.62 -13.87
C TYR A 284 -12.40 12.84 -13.55
N ASN A 285 -13.51 13.01 -14.24
CA ASN A 285 -14.40 14.16 -14.02
C ASN A 285 -14.90 14.29 -12.58
N GLN A 286 -15.00 13.20 -11.84
CA GLN A 286 -15.47 13.20 -10.45
C GLN A 286 -14.33 13.22 -9.43
N ALA A 287 -13.18 12.63 -9.75
CA ALA A 287 -12.04 12.49 -8.83
C ALA A 287 -10.93 13.53 -9.07
N ALA A 288 -10.94 14.26 -10.20
CA ALA A 288 -9.86 15.16 -10.61
C ALA A 288 -9.52 16.22 -9.57
N ALA A 289 -10.52 16.80 -8.92
CA ALA A 289 -10.30 17.83 -7.92
C ALA A 289 -9.47 17.30 -6.74
N THR A 290 -9.85 16.14 -6.20
CA THR A 290 -9.10 15.44 -5.12
C THR A 290 -7.71 15.03 -5.61
N LEU A 291 -7.60 14.43 -6.80
CA LEU A 291 -6.32 13.99 -7.36
C LEU A 291 -5.33 15.15 -7.51
N ILE A 292 -5.74 16.24 -8.16
CA ILE A 292 -4.90 17.41 -8.40
C ILE A 292 -4.55 18.13 -7.09
N HIS A 293 -5.49 18.17 -6.14
CA HIS A 293 -5.24 18.70 -4.80
C HIS A 293 -4.14 17.90 -4.09
N GLN A 294 -4.24 16.58 -4.00
CA GLN A 294 -3.26 15.73 -3.35
C GLN A 294 -1.87 15.84 -4.01
N LEU A 295 -1.80 15.83 -5.33
CA LEU A 295 -0.54 16.03 -6.06
C LEU A 295 0.08 17.42 -5.80
N SER A 296 -0.75 18.47 -5.72
CA SER A 296 -0.28 19.83 -5.44
C SER A 296 0.24 19.97 -4.00
N GLN A 297 -0.48 19.40 -3.03
CA GLN A 297 -0.05 19.40 -1.63
C GLN A 297 1.24 18.56 -1.46
N ALA A 298 1.34 17.41 -2.10
CA ALA A 298 2.55 16.61 -2.12
C ALA A 298 3.77 17.42 -2.63
N ALA A 299 3.59 18.17 -3.72
CA ALA A 299 4.65 19.02 -4.26
C ALA A 299 5.04 20.16 -3.30
N THR A 300 4.07 20.79 -2.64
CA THR A 300 4.30 21.79 -1.60
C THR A 300 5.12 21.22 -0.45
N ASP A 301 4.70 20.06 0.04
CA ASP A 301 5.33 19.43 1.19
C ASP A 301 6.74 18.93 0.90
N VAL A 302 6.98 18.30 -0.26
CA VAL A 302 8.35 17.92 -0.66
C VAL A 302 9.29 19.11 -0.63
N GLY A 303 8.91 20.26 -1.23
CA GLY A 303 9.69 21.49 -1.16
C GLY A 303 9.88 21.99 0.26
N SER A 304 8.84 21.91 1.09
CA SER A 304 8.87 22.32 2.50
C SER A 304 9.82 21.45 3.33
N TYR A 305 9.86 20.14 3.09
CA TYR A 305 10.81 19.22 3.72
C TYR A 305 12.28 19.54 3.31
N TRP A 306 12.53 19.84 2.04
CA TRP A 306 13.85 20.21 1.56
C TRP A 306 14.30 21.55 2.16
N LEU A 307 13.43 22.55 2.18
CA LEU A 307 13.69 23.85 2.84
C LEU A 307 13.96 23.67 4.34
N THR A 308 13.19 22.82 5.00
CA THR A 308 13.34 22.52 6.42
C THR A 308 14.68 21.84 6.70
N ALA A 309 15.07 20.85 5.91
CA ALA A 309 16.34 20.16 6.04
C ALA A 309 17.52 21.12 5.86
N TRP A 310 17.49 22.00 4.85
CA TRP A 310 18.50 23.03 4.64
C TRP A 310 18.57 24.04 5.81
N THR A 311 17.42 24.48 6.30
CA THR A 311 17.34 25.40 7.44
C THR A 311 17.94 24.77 8.70
N ASN A 312 17.58 23.52 9.00
CA ASN A 312 18.08 22.76 10.16
C ASN A 312 19.56 22.38 10.02
N ALA A 313 20.08 22.30 8.81
CA ALA A 313 21.51 22.11 8.52
C ALA A 313 22.34 23.38 8.79
N GLY A 314 21.73 24.50 9.16
CA GLY A 314 22.39 25.77 9.39
C GLY A 314 22.51 26.65 8.15
N ARG A 315 21.70 26.39 7.13
CA ARG A 315 21.67 27.12 5.85
C ARG A 315 23.04 27.16 5.14
N PRO A 316 23.68 26.00 4.92
CA PRO A 316 24.97 25.99 4.24
C PRO A 316 24.86 26.60 2.83
N GLN A 317 25.97 27.21 2.38
CA GLN A 317 26.07 27.64 1.00
C GLN A 317 26.05 26.41 0.08
N LEU A 318 25.04 26.33 -0.80
CA LEU A 318 24.90 25.22 -1.72
C LEU A 318 25.71 25.47 -3.03
N PRO A 319 26.31 24.44 -3.62
CA PRO A 319 26.95 24.58 -4.95
C PRO A 319 25.89 24.86 -6.02
N HIS A 320 26.29 25.73 -6.96
CA HIS A 320 25.49 26.09 -8.15
C HIS A 320 25.64 25.09 -9.26
#